data_0e501e91253fc544afbf6f82486914f8
#
_entry.id   0e501e91253fc544afbf6f82486914f8
#
_cell.length_a   1.000
_cell.length_b   1.000
_cell.length_c   1.000
_cell.angle_alpha   90.00
_cell.angle_beta   90.00
_cell.angle_gamma   90.00
#
_symmetry.space_group_name_H-M   'P 1'
#
loop_
_entity.id
_entity.type
_entity.pdbx_description
1 polymer ?
#
loop_
_entity_poly.entity_id
_entity_poly.type
_entity_poly.pdbx_seq_one_letter_code
_entity_poly.pdbx_strand_id
1 'polypeptide(L)'
;LLLFTPYVYANALYLQAIENHNGNIDFSLLLNENFLEGTYNITIYINNNKKQNSEISFKNKNNNLTPIITLFDLKQWGINTNYYEPLKNKLDNDIVDYDLLKKLFNIKLEINKQSIYFKVPLIAIEKNTSYSKEKLDDGDNAAFIKYNYQGHYYKQNSLNGQHIHNLQLYNGINLFAWRYRQDLNYNNNNSFSINQQYVYRTLRNINSILTMGDFYAYSPNLNTYKILGVQINSDNAMKDGSLVGYAPIISETAYTYAEVSIEQNGETLYSTSVPPGPFTLNNLPSLGTNGELVLIIKEENGEVRKKKIWNYSSQYLLRKNQWNYYYTMGLVNNPQKRQFPSNKKKELLTQLNLSYGVSNYLTTMIGAEKKGDDIKALIGNTLGLNILGIVSLENAWIREKYHQQYQSNKINYQKVFSMENTTISLNSSFYFRFKENYAVNKEYKKYDLGFHFSQSLNNNIALTLGYNIATYYHSKEKSQRLFINTSSNYKKLSYSLELENSKDQYSNNNQLSIFLNYPIDQDLSHWATARINYDNREKYFHE
;
A
#
# COMPACT_ATOMS: atom_id res chain seq x y z
N LEU A 1 20.62 -28.51 -32.21
CA LEU A 1 20.27 -29.45 -31.13
C LEU A 1 18.75 -29.36 -30.90
N LEU A 2 18.06 -30.42 -31.32
CA LEU A 2 16.61 -30.61 -31.25
C LEU A 2 16.21 -30.78 -29.78
N LEU A 3 15.39 -29.90 -29.24
CA LEU A 3 14.64 -30.10 -28.01
C LEU A 3 13.29 -30.75 -28.39
N PHE A 4 13.20 -32.06 -28.18
CA PHE A 4 11.96 -32.82 -28.23
C PHE A 4 11.09 -32.45 -27.03
N THR A 5 9.85 -32.12 -27.28
CA THR A 5 8.83 -31.90 -26.26
C THR A 5 8.41 -33.24 -25.64
N PRO A 6 8.36 -33.39 -24.30
CA PRO A 6 8.05 -34.66 -23.64
C PRO A 6 6.57 -35.02 -23.57
N TYR A 7 5.70 -34.32 -24.31
CA TYR A 7 4.24 -34.52 -24.18
C TYR A 7 3.66 -35.74 -24.89
N VAL A 8 4.37 -36.35 -25.83
CA VAL A 8 3.82 -37.47 -26.62
C VAL A 8 4.13 -38.84 -25.99
N TYR A 9 5.18 -38.93 -25.17
CA TYR A 9 5.61 -40.22 -24.59
C TYR A 9 4.92 -40.60 -23.27
N ALA A 10 4.37 -39.65 -22.52
CA ALA A 10 3.71 -39.94 -21.26
C ALA A 10 2.41 -40.73 -21.40
N ASN A 11 1.61 -40.49 -22.45
CA ASN A 11 0.38 -41.20 -22.69
C ASN A 11 0.56 -42.65 -23.20
N ALA A 12 1.61 -42.90 -23.98
CA ALA A 12 1.91 -44.24 -24.47
C ALA A 12 2.51 -45.16 -23.38
N LEU A 13 3.30 -44.63 -22.46
CA LEU A 13 3.83 -45.40 -21.34
C LEU A 13 2.76 -45.77 -20.29
N TYR A 14 1.75 -44.93 -20.10
CA TYR A 14 0.65 -45.21 -19.17
C TYR A 14 -0.24 -46.32 -19.67
N LEU A 15 -0.52 -46.39 -20.96
CA LEU A 15 -1.30 -47.45 -21.57
C LEU A 15 -0.60 -48.81 -21.52
N GLN A 16 0.74 -48.88 -21.76
CA GLN A 16 1.51 -50.11 -21.65
C GLN A 16 1.65 -50.63 -20.21
N ALA A 17 1.67 -49.73 -19.20
CA ALA A 17 1.71 -50.13 -17.80
C ALA A 17 0.39 -50.75 -17.28
N ILE A 18 -0.74 -50.38 -17.89
CA ILE A 18 -2.08 -50.85 -17.52
C ILE A 18 -2.44 -52.17 -18.24
N GLU A 19 -1.93 -52.39 -19.47
CA GLU A 19 -2.15 -53.65 -20.20
C GLU A 19 -1.55 -54.89 -19.53
N ASN A 20 -0.59 -54.73 -18.60
CA ASN A 20 0.05 -55.83 -17.88
C ASN A 20 -0.67 -56.26 -16.59
N HIS A 21 -1.83 -55.72 -16.24
CA HIS A 21 -2.65 -56.14 -15.11
C HIS A 21 -3.94 -56.75 -15.61
N ASN A 22 -4.11 -58.07 -15.40
CA ASN A 22 -5.29 -58.87 -15.75
C ASN A 22 -6.54 -58.38 -15.02
N GLY A 23 -7.22 -57.40 -15.58
CA GLY A 23 -8.56 -56.95 -15.17
C GLY A 23 -9.25 -56.30 -16.36
N ASN A 24 -10.50 -56.69 -16.63
CA ASN A 24 -11.36 -56.03 -17.63
C ASN A 24 -11.59 -54.56 -17.23
N ILE A 25 -10.68 -53.68 -17.57
CA ILE A 25 -10.86 -52.24 -17.42
C ILE A 25 -11.32 -51.71 -18.77
N ASP A 26 -12.49 -51.08 -18.78
CA ASP A 26 -13.04 -50.45 -19.98
C ASP A 26 -12.28 -49.14 -20.27
N PHE A 27 -11.27 -49.22 -21.13
CA PHE A 27 -10.46 -48.10 -21.55
C PHE A 27 -11.20 -47.05 -22.39
N SER A 28 -12.42 -47.38 -22.87
CA SER A 28 -13.22 -46.41 -23.62
C SER A 28 -13.56 -45.16 -22.78
N LEU A 29 -13.62 -45.29 -21.46
CA LEU A 29 -13.86 -44.19 -20.52
C LEU A 29 -12.67 -43.24 -20.38
N LEU A 30 -11.43 -43.77 -20.55
CA LEU A 30 -10.21 -42.95 -20.50
C LEU A 30 -9.90 -42.27 -21.85
N LEU A 31 -10.30 -42.87 -22.95
CA LEU A 31 -10.08 -42.34 -24.29
C LEU A 31 -11.09 -41.29 -24.72
N ASN A 32 -12.28 -41.24 -24.08
CA ASN A 32 -13.37 -40.35 -24.48
C ASN A 32 -13.46 -39.07 -23.63
N GLU A 33 -12.43 -38.66 -22.87
CA GLU A 33 -12.47 -37.51 -21.97
C GLU A 33 -13.65 -37.50 -20.98
N ASN A 34 -14.30 -38.66 -20.74
CA ASN A 34 -15.43 -38.76 -19.83
C ASN A 34 -14.89 -38.88 -18.39
N PHE A 35 -14.93 -37.80 -17.64
CA PHE A 35 -14.64 -37.82 -16.22
C PHE A 35 -15.62 -38.74 -15.47
N LEU A 36 -15.14 -39.52 -14.54
CA LEU A 36 -15.94 -40.42 -13.72
C LEU A 36 -16.79 -39.64 -12.70
N GLU A 37 -17.94 -40.21 -12.34
CA GLU A 37 -18.70 -39.71 -11.20
C GLU A 37 -17.85 -39.80 -9.93
N GLY A 38 -17.93 -38.76 -9.09
CA GLY A 38 -17.16 -38.73 -7.87
C GLY A 38 -17.07 -37.32 -7.26
N THR A 39 -16.32 -37.21 -6.18
CA THR A 39 -16.09 -35.94 -5.49
C THR A 39 -14.71 -35.40 -5.89
N TYR A 40 -14.71 -34.18 -6.37
CA TYR A 40 -13.50 -33.47 -6.83
C TYR A 40 -13.28 -32.22 -6.01
N ASN A 41 -12.01 -31.92 -5.77
CA ASN A 41 -11.62 -30.64 -5.16
C ASN A 41 -11.57 -29.57 -6.25
N ILE A 42 -12.55 -28.69 -6.24
CA ILE A 42 -12.77 -27.68 -7.29
C ILE A 42 -12.50 -26.29 -6.76
N THR A 43 -11.75 -25.50 -7.51
CA THR A 43 -11.52 -24.08 -7.24
C THR A 43 -12.73 -23.26 -7.74
N ILE A 44 -13.36 -22.52 -6.84
CA ILE A 44 -14.51 -21.67 -7.14
C ILE A 44 -14.06 -20.26 -7.48
N TYR A 45 -14.48 -19.77 -8.64
CA TYR A 45 -14.28 -18.39 -9.08
C TYR A 45 -15.61 -17.68 -9.21
N ILE A 46 -15.70 -16.47 -8.62
CA ILE A 46 -16.85 -15.57 -8.82
C ILE A 46 -16.31 -14.29 -9.47
N ASN A 47 -16.83 -13.99 -10.66
CA ASN A 47 -16.38 -12.85 -11.47
C ASN A 47 -14.85 -12.80 -11.63
N ASN A 48 -14.27 -13.95 -11.99
CA ASN A 48 -12.83 -14.19 -12.15
C ASN A 48 -11.97 -14.07 -10.86
N ASN A 49 -12.58 -13.77 -9.71
CA ASN A 49 -11.88 -13.77 -8.42
C ASN A 49 -11.96 -15.15 -7.77
N LYS A 50 -10.81 -15.74 -7.45
CA LYS A 50 -10.75 -16.98 -6.69
C LYS A 50 -11.39 -16.78 -5.32
N LYS A 51 -12.36 -17.62 -4.95
CA LYS A 51 -13.02 -17.60 -3.64
C LYS A 51 -12.42 -18.64 -2.70
N GLN A 52 -12.58 -19.90 -3.02
CA GLN A 52 -12.09 -20.99 -2.19
C GLN A 52 -11.97 -22.27 -3.02
N ASN A 53 -11.35 -23.28 -2.43
CA ASN A 53 -11.47 -24.66 -2.94
C ASN A 53 -12.59 -25.34 -2.17
N SER A 54 -13.43 -26.09 -2.88
CA SER A 54 -14.56 -26.83 -2.31
C SER A 54 -14.59 -28.25 -2.88
N GLU A 55 -14.92 -29.22 -2.05
CA GLU A 55 -15.21 -30.57 -2.49
C GLU A 55 -16.62 -30.60 -3.08
N ILE A 56 -16.75 -30.91 -4.38
CA ILE A 56 -18.01 -30.95 -5.10
C ILE A 56 -18.18 -32.33 -5.69
N SER A 57 -19.35 -32.94 -5.42
CA SER A 57 -19.74 -34.22 -6.03
C SER A 57 -20.31 -34.00 -7.42
N PHE A 58 -19.93 -34.85 -8.36
CA PHE A 58 -20.39 -34.83 -9.75
C PHE A 58 -21.16 -36.10 -10.09
N LYS A 59 -22.25 -35.93 -10.81
CA LYS A 59 -23.04 -37.03 -11.38
C LYS A 59 -23.14 -36.89 -12.89
N ASN A 60 -23.25 -38.04 -13.58
CA ASN A 60 -23.47 -38.05 -15.01
C ASN A 60 -24.95 -37.86 -15.31
N LYS A 61 -25.30 -36.81 -16.03
CA LYS A 61 -26.65 -36.51 -16.52
C LYS A 61 -26.58 -36.35 -18.04
N ASN A 62 -27.18 -37.26 -18.78
CA ASN A 62 -27.19 -37.22 -20.27
C ASN A 62 -25.79 -37.15 -20.89
N ASN A 63 -24.88 -38.01 -20.49
CA ASN A 63 -23.45 -38.03 -20.89
C ASN A 63 -22.65 -36.78 -20.57
N ASN A 64 -23.14 -35.90 -19.70
CA ASN A 64 -22.41 -34.73 -19.22
C ASN A 64 -22.23 -34.81 -17.70
N LEU A 65 -21.03 -34.58 -17.22
CA LEU A 65 -20.75 -34.52 -15.80
C LEU A 65 -21.30 -33.20 -15.22
N THR A 66 -22.22 -33.31 -14.27
CA THR A 66 -22.90 -32.17 -13.66
C THR A 66 -22.56 -32.07 -12.18
N PRO A 67 -22.15 -30.89 -11.69
CA PRO A 67 -21.86 -30.70 -10.27
C PRO A 67 -23.16 -30.68 -9.45
N ILE A 68 -23.11 -31.26 -8.27
CA ILE A 68 -24.16 -31.17 -7.25
C ILE A 68 -23.82 -29.99 -6.35
N ILE A 69 -24.60 -28.92 -6.47
CA ILE A 69 -24.42 -27.69 -5.74
C ILE A 69 -25.67 -27.43 -4.90
N THR A 70 -25.50 -27.22 -3.61
CA THR A 70 -26.57 -26.87 -2.68
C THR A 70 -26.76 -25.37 -2.55
N LEU A 71 -27.89 -24.96 -2.00
CA LEU A 71 -28.10 -23.53 -1.67
C LEU A 71 -27.10 -23.04 -0.63
N PHE A 72 -26.71 -23.91 0.30
CA PHE A 72 -25.67 -23.62 1.30
C PHE A 72 -24.33 -23.31 0.64
N ASP A 73 -23.93 -24.09 -0.38
CA ASP A 73 -22.68 -23.85 -1.10
C ASP A 73 -22.66 -22.46 -1.75
N LEU A 74 -23.76 -22.07 -2.41
CA LEU A 74 -23.88 -20.74 -3.03
C LEU A 74 -23.74 -19.63 -1.99
N LYS A 75 -24.39 -19.76 -0.82
CA LYS A 75 -24.26 -18.80 0.29
C LYS A 75 -22.84 -18.79 0.85
N GLN A 76 -22.22 -19.95 1.04
CA GLN A 76 -20.85 -20.07 1.51
C GLN A 76 -19.86 -19.38 0.55
N TRP A 77 -20.12 -19.44 -0.74
CA TRP A 77 -19.30 -18.73 -1.74
C TRP A 77 -19.58 -17.23 -1.81
N GLY A 78 -20.56 -16.74 -1.03
CA GLY A 78 -20.91 -15.32 -0.92
C GLY A 78 -21.89 -14.85 -1.99
N ILE A 79 -22.76 -15.75 -2.49
CA ILE A 79 -23.85 -15.40 -3.38
C ILE A 79 -25.11 -15.15 -2.56
N ASN A 80 -25.68 -13.95 -2.65
CA ASN A 80 -26.97 -13.63 -2.04
C ASN A 80 -28.11 -14.30 -2.79
N THR A 81 -28.49 -15.49 -2.33
CA THR A 81 -29.53 -16.29 -2.95
C THR A 81 -30.92 -15.65 -2.90
N ASN A 82 -31.16 -14.72 -1.93
CA ASN A 82 -32.40 -13.98 -1.81
C ASN A 82 -32.64 -12.98 -2.97
N TYR A 83 -31.62 -12.64 -3.71
CA TYR A 83 -31.73 -11.79 -4.89
C TYR A 83 -32.45 -12.51 -6.06
N TYR A 84 -32.39 -13.84 -6.09
CA TYR A 84 -32.92 -14.64 -7.16
C TYR A 84 -34.24 -15.30 -6.75
N GLU A 85 -35.39 -14.88 -7.34
CA GLU A 85 -36.72 -15.43 -7.02
C GLU A 85 -36.78 -16.96 -7.04
N PRO A 86 -36.16 -17.68 -8.02
CA PRO A 86 -36.19 -19.16 -8.03
C PRO A 86 -35.42 -19.82 -6.87
N LEU A 87 -34.54 -19.07 -6.16
CA LEU A 87 -33.74 -19.59 -5.06
C LEU A 87 -34.26 -19.17 -3.69
N LYS A 88 -35.11 -18.15 -3.62
CA LYS A 88 -35.51 -17.45 -2.40
C LYS A 88 -36.21 -18.34 -1.36
N ASN A 89 -36.99 -19.30 -1.80
CA ASN A 89 -37.81 -20.17 -0.94
C ASN A 89 -37.22 -21.59 -0.76
N LYS A 90 -35.96 -21.80 -1.16
CA LYS A 90 -35.29 -23.10 -1.01
C LYS A 90 -34.59 -23.19 0.34
N LEU A 91 -34.48 -24.40 0.88
CA LEU A 91 -33.72 -24.69 2.10
C LEU A 91 -32.23 -24.81 1.79
N ASP A 92 -31.39 -24.61 2.78
CA ASP A 92 -29.92 -24.62 2.63
C ASP A 92 -29.38 -25.93 2.06
N ASN A 93 -30.00 -27.07 2.41
CA ASN A 93 -29.60 -28.39 1.93
C ASN A 93 -30.23 -28.77 0.58
N ASP A 94 -31.09 -27.93 -0.02
CA ASP A 94 -31.69 -28.23 -1.31
C ASP A 94 -30.63 -28.16 -2.40
N ILE A 95 -30.57 -29.23 -3.20
CA ILE A 95 -29.77 -29.27 -4.42
C ILE A 95 -30.42 -28.36 -5.46
N VAL A 96 -29.63 -27.44 -6.00
CA VAL A 96 -30.10 -26.54 -7.04
C VAL A 96 -29.83 -27.16 -8.41
N ASP A 97 -30.87 -27.20 -9.25
CA ASP A 97 -30.73 -27.76 -10.61
C ASP A 97 -29.65 -27.01 -11.40
N TYR A 98 -28.72 -27.76 -11.99
CA TYR A 98 -27.55 -27.19 -12.67
C TYR A 98 -27.94 -26.36 -13.91
N ASP A 99 -29.00 -26.73 -14.61
CA ASP A 99 -29.47 -25.97 -15.76
C ASP A 99 -30.08 -24.62 -15.34
N LEU A 100 -30.72 -24.59 -14.16
CA LEU A 100 -31.15 -23.33 -13.54
C LEU A 100 -29.94 -22.48 -13.15
N LEU A 101 -28.91 -23.09 -12.53
CA LEU A 101 -27.69 -22.38 -12.16
C LEU A 101 -26.98 -21.79 -13.38
N LYS A 102 -26.89 -22.51 -14.50
CA LYS A 102 -26.33 -21.98 -15.76
C LYS A 102 -27.07 -20.74 -16.24
N LYS A 103 -28.40 -20.75 -16.17
CA LYS A 103 -29.23 -19.61 -16.58
C LYS A 103 -29.04 -18.41 -15.68
N LEU A 104 -28.91 -18.62 -14.36
CA LEU A 104 -28.78 -17.53 -13.39
C LEU A 104 -27.36 -16.93 -13.34
N PHE A 105 -26.33 -17.75 -13.52
CA PHE A 105 -24.95 -17.38 -13.23
C PHE A 105 -23.97 -17.49 -14.42
N ASN A 106 -24.44 -17.84 -15.61
CA ASN A 106 -23.58 -18.10 -16.77
C ASN A 106 -22.31 -18.88 -16.38
N ILE A 107 -22.53 -20.12 -15.89
CA ILE A 107 -21.48 -20.97 -15.33
C ILE A 107 -20.58 -21.51 -16.44
N LYS A 108 -19.25 -21.40 -16.26
CA LYS A 108 -18.24 -22.10 -17.04
C LYS A 108 -17.56 -23.14 -16.15
N LEU A 109 -17.65 -24.41 -16.53
CA LEU A 109 -16.99 -25.52 -15.84
C LEU A 109 -15.77 -25.94 -16.66
N GLU A 110 -14.57 -25.90 -16.07
CA GLU A 110 -13.32 -26.38 -16.64
C GLU A 110 -12.76 -27.51 -15.78
N ILE A 111 -13.25 -28.74 -16.01
CA ILE A 111 -12.93 -29.91 -15.17
C ILE A 111 -11.44 -30.22 -15.25
N ASN A 112 -10.79 -30.11 -16.41
CA ASN A 112 -9.35 -30.30 -16.59
C ASN A 112 -8.50 -29.39 -15.72
N LYS A 113 -9.03 -28.22 -15.35
CA LYS A 113 -8.39 -27.26 -14.45
C LYS A 113 -8.97 -27.31 -13.04
N GLN A 114 -9.87 -28.25 -12.78
CA GLN A 114 -10.58 -28.35 -11.49
C GLN A 114 -11.17 -27.00 -11.05
N SER A 115 -11.88 -26.32 -11.96
CA SER A 115 -12.34 -24.96 -11.73
C SER A 115 -13.76 -24.73 -12.24
N ILE A 116 -14.56 -24.02 -11.43
CA ILE A 116 -15.89 -23.52 -11.80
C ILE A 116 -15.91 -22.00 -11.70
N TYR A 117 -16.39 -21.35 -12.76
CA TYR A 117 -16.50 -19.89 -12.86
C TYR A 117 -17.98 -19.50 -12.86
N PHE A 118 -18.35 -18.63 -11.92
CA PHE A 118 -19.68 -18.04 -11.81
C PHE A 118 -19.61 -16.56 -12.21
N LYS A 119 -20.52 -16.13 -13.09
CA LYS A 119 -20.75 -14.71 -13.35
C LYS A 119 -21.96 -14.26 -12.53
N VAL A 120 -21.71 -13.48 -11.49
CA VAL A 120 -22.72 -13.04 -10.53
C VAL A 120 -22.82 -11.53 -10.51
N PRO A 121 -24.00 -10.91 -10.70
CA PRO A 121 -24.18 -9.46 -10.54
C PRO A 121 -23.69 -8.99 -9.17
N LEU A 122 -23.05 -7.83 -9.11
CA LEU A 122 -22.48 -7.31 -7.85
C LEU A 122 -23.51 -7.16 -6.72
N ILE A 123 -24.74 -6.81 -7.07
CA ILE A 123 -25.83 -6.67 -6.09
C ILE A 123 -26.22 -8.03 -5.47
N ALA A 124 -25.97 -9.11 -6.20
CA ALA A 124 -26.24 -10.48 -5.75
C ALA A 124 -25.01 -11.14 -5.08
N ILE A 125 -23.90 -10.45 -4.98
CA ILE A 125 -22.78 -10.89 -4.16
C ILE A 125 -23.03 -10.38 -2.74
N GLU A 126 -23.14 -11.31 -1.78
CA GLU A 126 -23.12 -10.91 -0.38
C GLU A 126 -21.84 -10.11 -0.16
N LYS A 127 -21.97 -8.98 0.49
CA LYS A 127 -20.83 -8.21 0.98
C LYS A 127 -20.11 -9.06 2.04
N ASN A 128 -19.50 -10.15 1.60
CA ASN A 128 -18.53 -10.82 2.42
C ASN A 128 -17.46 -9.79 2.65
N THR A 129 -17.48 -9.18 3.81
CA THR A 129 -16.29 -8.62 4.40
C THR A 129 -15.31 -9.78 4.41
N SER A 130 -14.51 -9.88 3.32
CA SER A 130 -13.54 -10.97 3.11
C SER A 130 -12.45 -10.97 4.19
N TYR A 131 -12.50 -10.02 5.07
CA TYR A 131 -11.88 -9.96 6.38
C TYR A 131 -12.98 -10.12 7.44
N SER A 132 -13.54 -11.32 7.57
CA SER A 132 -14.23 -11.61 8.84
C SER A 132 -13.16 -11.45 9.91
N LYS A 133 -13.48 -10.68 10.96
CA LYS A 133 -12.57 -10.49 12.12
C LYS A 133 -12.12 -11.83 12.71
N GLU A 134 -12.87 -12.89 12.46
CA GLU A 134 -12.64 -14.29 12.80
C GLU A 134 -11.46 -14.92 12.03
N LYS A 135 -11.12 -14.39 10.83
CA LYS A 135 -10.00 -14.90 10.02
C LYS A 135 -8.66 -14.24 10.35
N LEU A 136 -8.64 -13.19 11.16
CA LEU A 136 -7.39 -12.58 11.60
C LEU A 136 -6.76 -13.47 12.67
N ASP A 137 -5.55 -13.97 12.39
CA ASP A 137 -4.77 -14.80 13.29
C ASP A 137 -3.68 -13.98 13.98
N ASP A 138 -3.41 -14.29 15.24
CA ASP A 138 -2.29 -13.68 15.97
C ASP A 138 -0.94 -14.33 15.62
N GLY A 139 -0.95 -15.42 14.85
CA GLY A 139 0.24 -16.18 14.47
C GLY A 139 0.88 -16.96 15.63
N ASP A 140 2.01 -17.59 15.36
CA ASP A 140 2.67 -18.50 16.30
C ASP A 140 3.48 -17.76 17.36
N ASN A 141 3.65 -18.42 18.52
CA ASN A 141 4.62 -18.00 19.52
C ASN A 141 6.04 -18.26 18.99
N ALA A 142 6.82 -17.18 18.88
CA ALA A 142 8.16 -17.26 18.30
C ALA A 142 9.09 -16.21 18.90
N ALA A 143 10.38 -16.48 18.86
CA ALA A 143 11.43 -15.49 19.14
C ALA A 143 12.41 -15.46 17.97
N PHE A 144 12.90 -14.29 17.62
CA PHE A 144 13.87 -14.12 16.54
C PHE A 144 14.87 -13.00 16.84
N ILE A 145 16.03 -13.12 16.23
CA ILE A 145 17.07 -12.10 16.21
C ILE A 145 17.47 -11.89 14.76
N LYS A 146 17.36 -10.64 14.28
CA LYS A 146 17.91 -10.20 12.99
C LYS A 146 19.08 -9.28 13.27
N TYR A 147 20.21 -9.51 12.61
CA TYR A 147 21.38 -8.68 12.77
C TYR A 147 21.83 -8.09 11.45
N ASN A 148 22.45 -6.91 11.53
CA ASN A 148 23.15 -6.24 10.44
C ASN A 148 24.48 -5.72 10.98
N TYR A 149 25.58 -6.21 10.42
CA TYR A 149 26.92 -5.78 10.79
C TYR A 149 27.58 -5.05 9.62
N GLN A 150 28.15 -3.89 9.91
CA GLN A 150 28.88 -3.08 8.95
C GLN A 150 30.22 -2.66 9.55
N GLY A 151 31.32 -2.93 8.83
CA GLY A 151 32.65 -2.52 9.19
C GLY A 151 33.21 -1.56 8.13
N HIS A 152 33.72 -0.41 8.55
CA HIS A 152 34.38 0.54 7.68
C HIS A 152 35.79 0.80 8.16
N TYR A 153 36.74 0.79 7.23
CA TYR A 153 38.10 1.26 7.47
C TYR A 153 38.26 2.62 6.81
N TYR A 154 38.62 3.61 7.59
CA TYR A 154 38.85 4.96 7.12
C TYR A 154 40.28 5.39 7.43
N LYS A 155 41.04 5.82 6.41
CA LYS A 155 42.38 6.36 6.56
C LYS A 155 42.48 7.70 5.85
N GLN A 156 42.78 8.77 6.60
CA GLN A 156 43.04 10.09 6.08
C GLN A 156 44.56 10.37 6.11
N ASN A 157 45.08 11.04 5.09
CA ASN A 157 46.49 11.17 4.80
C ASN A 157 47.45 11.62 5.94
N SER A 158 46.93 12.06 7.06
CA SER A 158 47.72 12.52 8.23
C SER A 158 47.29 11.86 9.54
N LEU A 159 46.32 10.96 9.57
CA LEU A 159 45.80 10.36 10.78
C LEU A 159 45.94 8.82 10.74
N ASN A 160 46.10 8.22 11.93
CA ASN A 160 46.04 6.75 12.06
C ASN A 160 44.71 6.24 11.54
N GLY A 161 44.73 5.13 10.75
CA GLY A 161 43.53 4.53 10.26
C GLY A 161 42.55 4.17 11.38
N GLN A 162 41.29 4.47 11.18
CA GLN A 162 40.23 4.17 12.14
C GLN A 162 39.32 3.06 11.58
N HIS A 163 39.04 2.08 12.43
CA HIS A 163 38.02 1.07 12.16
C HIS A 163 36.72 1.47 12.85
N ILE A 164 35.65 1.60 12.08
CA ILE A 164 34.32 1.85 12.60
C ILE A 164 33.52 0.57 12.41
N HIS A 165 33.02 0.03 13.51
CA HIS A 165 32.16 -1.15 13.52
C HIS A 165 30.77 -0.73 14.00
N ASN A 166 29.76 -1.10 13.24
CA ASN A 166 28.36 -0.88 13.58
C ASN A 166 27.63 -2.20 13.53
N LEU A 167 27.00 -2.62 14.64
CA LEU A 167 26.17 -3.79 14.73
C LEU A 167 24.77 -3.37 15.16
N GLN A 168 23.79 -3.64 14.32
CA GLN A 168 22.39 -3.41 14.60
C GLN A 168 21.68 -4.76 14.85
N LEU A 169 20.97 -4.85 15.96
CA LEU A 169 20.24 -6.04 16.37
C LEU A 169 18.76 -5.72 16.49
N TYR A 170 17.93 -6.47 15.76
CA TYR A 170 16.47 -6.43 15.86
C TYR A 170 15.98 -7.70 16.52
N ASN A 171 15.49 -7.58 17.74
CA ASN A 171 14.97 -8.69 18.52
C ASN A 171 13.45 -8.67 18.53
N GLY A 172 12.83 -9.82 18.40
CA GLY A 172 11.38 -9.96 18.47
C GLY A 172 10.96 -11.19 19.25
N ILE A 173 9.90 -11.03 20.07
CA ILE A 173 9.22 -12.12 20.74
C ILE A 173 7.73 -11.96 20.47
N ASN A 174 7.10 -13.03 19.97
CA ASN A 174 5.67 -13.16 19.84
C ASN A 174 5.17 -14.10 20.94
N LEU A 175 4.24 -13.64 21.75
CA LEU A 175 3.63 -14.44 22.79
C LEU A 175 2.12 -14.18 22.81
N PHE A 176 1.32 -15.17 22.41
CA PHE A 176 -0.13 -15.03 22.20
C PHE A 176 -0.42 -13.82 21.28
N ALA A 177 -1.26 -12.89 21.71
CA ALA A 177 -1.61 -11.67 20.99
C ALA A 177 -0.59 -10.51 21.16
N TRP A 178 0.45 -10.68 21.96
CA TRP A 178 1.44 -9.65 22.22
C TRP A 178 2.71 -9.83 21.41
N ARG A 179 3.31 -8.72 20.99
CA ARG A 179 4.53 -8.66 20.20
C ARG A 179 5.52 -7.72 20.86
N TYR A 180 6.61 -8.24 21.40
CA TYR A 180 7.74 -7.44 21.86
C TYR A 180 8.70 -7.19 20.70
N ARG A 181 9.20 -5.97 20.59
CA ARG A 181 10.20 -5.56 19.58
C ARG A 181 11.25 -4.69 20.25
N GLN A 182 12.52 -4.95 19.90
CA GLN A 182 13.65 -4.19 20.39
C GLN A 182 14.66 -3.97 19.26
N ASP A 183 15.12 -2.73 19.12
CA ASP A 183 16.17 -2.31 18.19
C ASP A 183 17.36 -1.79 19.02
N LEU A 184 18.49 -2.49 18.91
CA LEU A 184 19.76 -2.20 19.56
C LEU A 184 20.78 -1.81 18.51
N ASN A 185 21.56 -0.80 18.79
CA ASN A 185 22.71 -0.42 17.99
C ASN A 185 23.98 -0.44 18.85
N TYR A 186 25.01 -1.08 18.33
CA TYR A 186 26.35 -1.04 18.89
C TYR A 186 27.28 -0.36 17.89
N ASN A 187 28.01 0.63 18.36
CA ASN A 187 29.06 1.29 17.61
C ASN A 187 30.32 1.35 18.51
N ASN A 188 31.49 1.01 17.96
CA ASN A 188 32.72 0.99 18.74
C ASN A 188 33.10 2.34 19.39
N ASN A 189 32.56 3.47 18.87
CA ASN A 189 32.78 4.79 19.47
C ASN A 189 31.77 5.15 20.57
N ASN A 190 30.55 4.57 20.56
CA ASN A 190 29.43 4.99 21.42
C ASN A 190 28.83 3.89 22.30
N SER A 191 29.43 2.68 22.35
CA SER A 191 28.87 1.56 23.11
C SER A 191 27.45 1.13 22.65
N PHE A 192 26.77 0.32 23.43
CA PHE A 192 25.40 -0.13 23.16
C PHE A 192 24.37 0.99 23.41
N SER A 193 23.48 1.17 22.46
CA SER A 193 22.33 2.05 22.57
C SER A 193 21.03 1.33 22.18
N ILE A 194 19.96 1.61 22.91
CA ILE A 194 18.63 1.10 22.60
C ILE A 194 17.92 2.19 21.78
N ASN A 195 17.67 1.90 20.50
CA ASN A 195 16.95 2.81 19.64
C ASN A 195 15.47 2.84 20.00
N GLN A 196 14.87 1.68 20.19
CA GLN A 196 13.49 1.53 20.65
C GLN A 196 13.27 0.16 21.27
N GLN A 197 12.30 0.09 22.20
CA GLN A 197 11.82 -1.16 22.77
C GLN A 197 10.37 -1.02 23.19
N TYR A 198 9.51 -1.84 22.64
CA TYR A 198 8.08 -1.72 22.86
C TYR A 198 7.36 -3.06 22.71
N VAL A 199 6.17 -3.11 23.28
CA VAL A 199 5.20 -4.17 23.05
C VAL A 199 4.03 -3.60 22.27
N TYR A 200 3.47 -4.38 21.38
CA TYR A 200 2.23 -4.00 20.70
C TYR A 200 1.28 -5.17 20.58
N ARG A 201 0.01 -4.82 20.44
CA ARG A 201 -1.08 -5.76 20.25
C ARG A 201 -2.09 -5.21 19.28
N THR A 202 -2.62 -6.10 18.44
CA THR A 202 -3.72 -5.82 17.51
C THR A 202 -5.05 -5.86 18.27
N LEU A 203 -5.85 -4.79 18.14
CA LEU A 203 -7.19 -4.68 18.70
C LEU A 203 -8.22 -4.88 17.57
N ARG A 204 -8.58 -6.14 17.30
CA ARG A 204 -9.40 -6.54 16.15
C ARG A 204 -10.78 -5.87 16.14
N ASN A 205 -11.41 -5.68 17.31
CA ASN A 205 -12.76 -5.12 17.43
C ASN A 205 -12.88 -3.70 16.89
N ILE A 206 -11.81 -2.93 16.98
CA ILE A 206 -11.76 -1.52 16.57
C ILE A 206 -10.75 -1.27 15.45
N ASN A 207 -10.23 -2.33 14.80
CA ASN A 207 -9.24 -2.28 13.72
C ASN A 207 -8.06 -1.34 14.05
N SER A 208 -7.40 -1.58 15.19
CA SER A 208 -6.37 -0.71 15.73
C SER A 208 -5.18 -1.47 16.28
N ILE A 209 -4.06 -0.77 16.40
CA ILE A 209 -2.87 -1.25 17.08
C ILE A 209 -2.69 -0.44 18.37
N LEU A 210 -2.49 -1.15 19.48
CA LEU A 210 -2.05 -0.58 20.76
C LEU A 210 -0.55 -0.84 20.90
N THR A 211 0.24 0.22 21.07
CA THR A 211 1.69 0.17 21.26
C THR A 211 2.05 0.80 22.60
N MET A 212 2.94 0.16 23.38
CA MET A 212 3.38 0.62 24.70
C MET A 212 4.89 0.40 24.85
N GLY A 213 5.62 1.38 25.37
CA GLY A 213 7.05 1.30 25.62
C GLY A 213 7.82 2.54 25.15
N ASP A 214 9.09 2.35 24.79
CA ASP A 214 9.99 3.38 24.25
C ASP A 214 10.04 3.25 22.72
N PHE A 215 9.30 4.12 22.02
CA PHE A 215 9.13 4.05 20.56
C PHE A 215 8.96 5.43 19.95
N TYR A 216 9.03 5.50 18.61
CA TYR A 216 8.73 6.70 17.86
C TYR A 216 7.22 6.79 17.60
N ALA A 217 6.55 7.71 18.29
CA ALA A 217 5.14 7.99 18.09
C ALA A 217 4.93 8.77 16.80
N TYR A 218 4.17 8.20 15.89
CA TYR A 218 3.83 8.80 14.61
C TYR A 218 2.34 9.17 14.58
N SER A 219 2.05 10.36 14.08
CA SER A 219 0.70 10.80 13.75
C SER A 219 0.73 11.69 12.50
N PRO A 220 -0.16 11.48 11.53
CA PRO A 220 -0.18 12.32 10.32
C PRO A 220 -0.28 13.82 10.67
N ASN A 221 0.51 14.66 10.00
CA ASN A 221 0.52 16.12 10.11
C ASN A 221 0.88 16.69 11.51
N LEU A 222 1.20 15.83 12.48
CA LEU A 222 1.82 16.18 13.76
C LEU A 222 3.28 15.79 13.77
N ASN A 223 4.01 16.25 14.78
CA ASN A 223 5.42 15.96 14.87
C ASN A 223 5.68 14.54 15.40
N THR A 224 6.70 13.88 14.88
CA THR A 224 7.14 12.58 15.39
C THR A 224 8.10 12.78 16.56
N TYR A 225 7.84 12.10 17.67
CA TYR A 225 8.69 12.13 18.86
C TYR A 225 9.03 10.72 19.32
N LYS A 226 10.24 10.53 19.84
CA LYS A 226 10.55 9.35 20.62
C LYS A 226 9.98 9.52 22.01
N ILE A 227 9.17 8.59 22.48
CA ILE A 227 8.46 8.64 23.77
C ILE A 227 8.60 7.35 24.54
N LEU A 228 8.54 7.47 25.84
CA LEU A 228 8.15 6.35 26.72
C LEU A 228 6.67 6.54 27.07
N GLY A 229 5.81 5.72 26.47
CA GLY A 229 4.38 5.96 26.56
C GLY A 229 3.52 4.91 25.86
N VAL A 230 2.33 5.35 25.47
CA VAL A 230 1.29 4.54 24.83
C VAL A 230 0.78 5.24 23.59
N GLN A 231 0.54 4.48 22.54
CA GLN A 231 -0.15 4.93 21.33
C GLN A 231 -1.24 3.92 20.94
N ILE A 232 -2.40 4.42 20.56
CA ILE A 232 -3.43 3.66 19.86
C ILE A 232 -3.71 4.34 18.52
N ASN A 233 -3.66 3.58 17.45
CA ASN A 233 -3.96 4.09 16.12
C ASN A 233 -4.75 3.08 15.29
N SER A 234 -5.62 3.61 14.42
CA SER A 234 -6.33 2.79 13.44
C SER A 234 -5.34 2.10 12.49
N ASP A 235 -5.64 0.85 12.15
CA ASP A 235 -4.87 0.09 11.16
C ASP A 235 -5.76 -0.31 9.97
N ASN A 236 -5.45 0.26 8.83
CA ASN A 236 -6.17 0.01 7.60
C ASN A 236 -5.93 -1.41 7.04
N ALA A 237 -4.85 -2.09 7.45
CA ALA A 237 -4.60 -3.47 7.05
C ALA A 237 -5.64 -4.47 7.60
N MET A 238 -6.33 -4.09 8.69
CA MET A 238 -7.41 -4.88 9.27
C MET A 238 -8.80 -4.57 8.71
N LYS A 239 -8.91 -3.58 7.84
CA LYS A 239 -10.17 -3.22 7.19
C LYS A 239 -10.34 -4.00 5.89
N ASP A 240 -11.59 -4.19 5.48
CA ASP A 240 -11.87 -4.69 4.14
C ASP A 240 -11.22 -3.78 3.08
N GLY A 241 -10.61 -4.38 2.05
CA GLY A 241 -9.96 -3.63 0.98
C GLY A 241 -10.91 -2.66 0.27
N SER A 242 -12.23 -2.96 0.26
CA SER A 242 -13.26 -2.07 -0.26
C SER A 242 -13.50 -0.83 0.60
N LEU A 243 -12.98 -0.78 1.84
CA LEU A 243 -13.11 0.33 2.77
C LEU A 243 -11.82 1.13 2.93
N VAL A 244 -10.71 0.62 2.40
CA VAL A 244 -9.38 1.22 2.53
C VAL A 244 -9.06 2.10 1.32
N GLY A 245 -8.48 3.27 1.60
CA GLY A 245 -8.05 4.21 0.59
C GLY A 245 -9.21 4.79 -0.24
N TYR A 246 -8.87 5.63 -1.19
CA TYR A 246 -9.85 6.18 -2.14
C TYR A 246 -10.13 5.19 -3.28
N ALA A 247 -11.38 5.12 -3.71
CA ALA A 247 -11.75 4.60 -5.02
C ALA A 247 -12.94 5.41 -5.57
N PRO A 248 -13.00 5.63 -6.90
CA PRO A 248 -14.10 6.36 -7.49
C PRO A 248 -15.43 5.60 -7.33
N ILE A 249 -16.53 6.33 -7.17
CA ILE A 249 -17.86 5.78 -7.37
C ILE A 249 -18.17 5.89 -8.85
N ILE A 250 -18.56 4.77 -9.47
CA ILE A 250 -18.88 4.71 -10.89
C ILE A 250 -20.37 4.40 -11.00
N SER A 251 -21.14 5.32 -11.59
CA SER A 251 -22.57 5.12 -11.87
C SER A 251 -22.79 5.21 -13.37
N GLU A 252 -23.31 4.14 -13.96
CA GLU A 252 -23.57 3.98 -15.39
C GLU A 252 -24.80 3.09 -15.62
N THR A 253 -25.18 2.92 -16.89
CA THR A 253 -26.30 2.07 -17.28
C THR A 253 -25.79 0.97 -18.22
N ALA A 254 -26.14 -0.28 -17.94
CA ALA A 254 -26.00 -1.41 -18.86
C ALA A 254 -27.31 -1.60 -19.63
N TYR A 255 -27.25 -1.74 -20.94
CA TYR A 255 -28.45 -1.94 -21.77
C TYR A 255 -28.88 -3.41 -21.81
N THR A 256 -27.91 -4.30 -21.69
CA THR A 256 -28.10 -5.75 -21.59
C THR A 256 -27.31 -6.27 -20.37
N TYR A 257 -27.21 -7.58 -20.17
CA TYR A 257 -26.18 -8.11 -19.27
C TYR A 257 -24.81 -7.71 -19.80
N ALA A 258 -24.02 -7.10 -18.97
CA ALA A 258 -22.73 -6.55 -19.38
C ALA A 258 -21.60 -6.99 -18.45
N GLU A 259 -20.44 -7.25 -19.03
CA GLU A 259 -19.17 -7.34 -18.31
C GLU A 259 -18.59 -5.93 -18.20
N VAL A 260 -18.37 -5.50 -16.96
CA VAL A 260 -17.79 -4.18 -16.66
C VAL A 260 -16.38 -4.38 -16.14
N SER A 261 -15.39 -3.83 -16.84
CA SER A 261 -14.00 -3.86 -16.39
C SER A 261 -13.44 -2.46 -16.22
N ILE A 262 -12.46 -2.36 -15.31
CA ILE A 262 -11.68 -1.15 -15.08
C ILE A 262 -10.24 -1.48 -15.42
N GLU A 263 -9.68 -0.76 -16.37
CA GLU A 263 -8.33 -0.97 -16.88
C GLU A 263 -7.45 0.27 -16.69
N GLN A 264 -6.15 0.02 -16.52
CA GLN A 264 -5.13 1.05 -16.58
C GLN A 264 -3.94 0.54 -17.41
N ASN A 265 -3.53 1.31 -18.41
CA ASN A 265 -2.41 0.96 -19.30
C ASN A 265 -2.56 -0.41 -19.98
N GLY A 266 -3.81 -0.85 -20.23
CA GLY A 266 -4.11 -2.15 -20.81
C GLY A 266 -4.23 -3.32 -19.83
N GLU A 267 -3.93 -3.11 -18.56
CA GLU A 267 -4.07 -4.11 -17.49
C GLU A 267 -5.42 -3.98 -16.79
N THR A 268 -6.14 -5.09 -16.66
CA THR A 268 -7.43 -5.12 -15.95
C THR A 268 -7.21 -5.12 -14.43
N LEU A 269 -7.63 -4.04 -13.78
CA LEU A 269 -7.54 -3.89 -12.33
C LEU A 269 -8.76 -4.46 -11.60
N TYR A 270 -9.91 -4.43 -12.26
CA TYR A 270 -11.18 -4.91 -11.70
C TYR A 270 -12.12 -5.35 -12.80
N SER A 271 -12.85 -6.43 -12.61
CA SER A 271 -13.92 -6.87 -13.54
C SER A 271 -15.12 -7.43 -12.76
N THR A 272 -16.29 -7.20 -13.29
CA THR A 272 -17.55 -7.69 -12.72
C THR A 272 -18.64 -7.77 -13.79
N SER A 273 -19.70 -8.52 -13.51
CA SER A 273 -20.90 -8.56 -14.34
C SER A 273 -22.02 -7.73 -13.71
N VAL A 274 -22.79 -7.04 -14.52
CA VAL A 274 -23.94 -6.23 -14.11
C VAL A 274 -25.19 -6.61 -14.91
N PRO A 275 -26.38 -6.60 -14.29
CA PRO A 275 -27.65 -6.81 -14.99
C PRO A 275 -28.02 -5.58 -15.84
N PRO A 276 -28.98 -5.70 -16.76
CA PRO A 276 -29.55 -4.55 -17.47
C PRO A 276 -30.09 -3.51 -16.50
N GLY A 277 -29.88 -2.24 -16.82
CA GLY A 277 -30.35 -1.10 -16.02
C GLY A 277 -29.20 -0.28 -15.40
N PRO A 278 -29.54 0.73 -14.59
CA PRO A 278 -28.55 1.55 -13.90
C PRO A 278 -27.81 0.74 -12.84
N PHE A 279 -26.48 0.87 -12.80
CA PHE A 279 -25.63 0.23 -11.80
C PHE A 279 -24.67 1.23 -11.15
N THR A 280 -24.27 0.94 -9.93
CA THR A 280 -23.29 1.76 -9.20
C THR A 280 -22.23 0.86 -8.58
N LEU A 281 -20.96 1.08 -8.96
CA LEU A 281 -19.79 0.45 -8.35
C LEU A 281 -19.29 1.36 -7.23
N ASN A 282 -19.67 1.08 -6.00
CA ASN A 282 -19.30 1.86 -4.82
C ASN A 282 -18.37 1.12 -3.85
N ASN A 283 -18.11 -0.18 -4.11
CA ASN A 283 -17.29 -1.04 -3.27
C ASN A 283 -16.01 -1.49 -3.99
N LEU A 284 -15.49 -0.69 -4.89
CA LEU A 284 -14.22 -1.00 -5.55
C LEU A 284 -13.11 -1.11 -4.50
N PRO A 285 -12.23 -2.12 -4.57
CA PRO A 285 -11.02 -2.12 -3.75
C PRO A 285 -10.19 -0.87 -4.06
N SER A 286 -9.27 -0.51 -3.16
CA SER A 286 -8.28 0.53 -3.50
C SER A 286 -7.46 0.03 -4.67
N LEU A 287 -7.52 0.73 -5.79
CA LEU A 287 -6.83 0.32 -7.01
C LEU A 287 -5.32 0.59 -6.95
N GLY A 288 -4.85 1.23 -5.86
CA GLY A 288 -3.42 1.44 -5.58
C GLY A 288 -2.67 2.35 -6.55
N THR A 289 -3.33 2.80 -7.62
CA THR A 289 -2.74 3.55 -8.71
C THR A 289 -3.34 4.95 -8.81
N ASN A 290 -2.52 5.91 -9.23
CA ASN A 290 -2.98 7.27 -9.51
C ASN A 290 -3.20 7.45 -11.01
N GLY A 291 -4.18 8.28 -11.37
CA GLY A 291 -4.35 8.77 -12.73
C GLY A 291 -5.59 8.26 -13.44
N GLU A 292 -5.55 8.27 -14.77
CA GLU A 292 -6.66 7.88 -15.63
C GLU A 292 -6.85 6.37 -15.64
N LEU A 293 -8.10 5.96 -15.44
CA LEU A 293 -8.56 4.59 -15.65
C LEU A 293 -9.55 4.58 -16.80
N VAL A 294 -9.68 3.45 -17.47
CA VAL A 294 -10.67 3.22 -18.51
C VAL A 294 -11.73 2.25 -18.00
N LEU A 295 -12.95 2.73 -17.84
CA LEU A 295 -14.11 1.88 -17.63
C LEU A 295 -14.53 1.31 -18.97
N ILE A 296 -14.63 0.00 -19.08
CA ILE A 296 -15.09 -0.71 -20.26
C ILE A 296 -16.36 -1.45 -19.88
N ILE A 297 -17.43 -1.20 -20.62
CA ILE A 297 -18.71 -1.89 -20.51
C ILE A 297 -18.90 -2.69 -21.79
N LYS A 298 -18.83 -4.00 -21.67
CA LYS A 298 -19.03 -4.93 -22.78
C LYS A 298 -20.39 -5.58 -22.64
N GLU A 299 -21.32 -5.18 -23.48
CA GLU A 299 -22.68 -5.68 -23.50
C GLU A 299 -22.77 -7.10 -24.10
N GLU A 300 -23.79 -7.87 -23.73
CA GLU A 300 -24.02 -9.22 -24.26
C GLU A 300 -24.21 -9.23 -25.79
N ASN A 301 -24.77 -8.18 -26.34
CA ASN A 301 -24.94 -8.00 -27.79
C ASN A 301 -23.61 -7.69 -28.53
N GLY A 302 -22.48 -7.61 -27.82
CA GLY A 302 -21.16 -7.34 -28.37
C GLY A 302 -20.79 -5.86 -28.46
N GLU A 303 -21.68 -4.94 -28.12
CA GLU A 303 -21.36 -3.51 -28.03
C GLU A 303 -20.35 -3.25 -26.90
N VAL A 304 -19.34 -2.42 -27.19
CA VAL A 304 -18.30 -2.05 -26.20
C VAL A 304 -18.28 -0.54 -26.04
N ARG A 305 -18.59 -0.07 -24.84
CA ARG A 305 -18.49 1.34 -24.47
C ARG A 305 -17.28 1.57 -23.55
N LYS A 306 -16.53 2.62 -23.80
CA LYS A 306 -15.36 3.00 -23.01
C LYS A 306 -15.54 4.40 -22.44
N LYS A 307 -15.22 4.57 -21.15
CA LYS A 307 -15.29 5.86 -20.46
C LYS A 307 -14.06 6.06 -19.60
N LYS A 308 -13.47 7.25 -19.69
CA LYS A 308 -12.36 7.63 -18.83
C LYS A 308 -12.86 8.04 -17.45
N ILE A 309 -12.22 7.50 -16.42
CA ILE A 309 -12.46 7.84 -15.01
C ILE A 309 -11.13 8.14 -14.33
N TRP A 310 -11.18 8.87 -13.23
CA TRP A 310 -9.96 9.25 -12.51
C TRP A 310 -9.89 8.58 -11.15
N ASN A 311 -8.72 8.05 -10.82
CA ASN A 311 -8.41 7.48 -9.52
C ASN A 311 -7.29 8.25 -8.85
N TYR A 312 -7.38 8.38 -7.53
CA TYR A 312 -6.38 9.03 -6.71
C TYR A 312 -5.97 8.10 -5.58
N SER A 313 -4.70 7.73 -5.53
CA SER A 313 -4.13 7.08 -4.36
C SER A 313 -3.56 8.17 -3.47
N SER A 314 -4.30 8.58 -2.46
CA SER A 314 -3.84 9.50 -1.44
C SER A 314 -4.09 8.91 -0.06
N GLN A 315 -3.06 8.87 0.76
CA GLN A 315 -3.18 8.47 2.16
C GLN A 315 -4.07 9.41 2.99
N TYR A 316 -4.38 10.59 2.45
CA TYR A 316 -5.21 11.61 3.10
C TYR A 316 -6.67 11.57 2.67
N LEU A 317 -7.03 10.82 1.62
CA LEU A 317 -8.42 10.64 1.19
C LEU A 317 -8.99 9.35 1.76
N LEU A 318 -10.04 9.49 2.55
CA LEU A 318 -10.84 8.40 3.09
C LEU A 318 -12.17 8.27 2.33
N ARG A 319 -12.70 7.06 2.28
CA ARG A 319 -14.05 6.84 1.78
C ARG A 319 -15.08 7.46 2.71
N LYS A 320 -16.24 7.74 2.18
CA LYS A 320 -17.38 8.23 2.97
C LYS A 320 -17.62 7.36 4.20
N ASN A 321 -17.81 8.01 5.36
CA ASN A 321 -18.06 7.39 6.67
C ASN A 321 -16.89 6.55 7.21
N GLN A 322 -15.68 6.65 6.65
CA GLN A 322 -14.50 6.02 7.21
C GLN A 322 -13.76 6.97 8.15
N TRP A 323 -13.21 6.37 9.22
CA TRP A 323 -12.43 7.06 10.22
C TRP A 323 -11.01 6.53 10.27
N ASN A 324 -10.03 7.43 10.45
CA ASN A 324 -8.70 7.11 10.91
C ASN A 324 -8.39 7.97 12.13
N TYR A 325 -7.78 7.37 13.15
CA TYR A 325 -7.43 8.07 14.36
C TYR A 325 -6.08 7.62 14.92
N TYR A 326 -5.44 8.55 15.62
CA TYR A 326 -4.18 8.36 16.32
C TYR A 326 -4.30 9.08 17.65
N TYR A 327 -4.07 8.37 18.74
CA TYR A 327 -3.95 8.94 20.07
C TYR A 327 -2.65 8.49 20.70
N THR A 328 -1.86 9.43 21.20
CA THR A 328 -0.55 9.18 21.79
C THR A 328 -0.44 9.92 23.10
N MET A 329 0.10 9.27 24.12
CA MET A 329 0.45 9.89 25.40
C MET A 329 1.73 9.27 25.96
N GLY A 330 2.69 10.12 26.36
CA GLY A 330 3.95 9.61 26.92
C GLY A 330 4.93 10.72 27.27
N LEU A 331 6.04 10.32 27.86
CA LEU A 331 7.14 11.21 28.22
C LEU A 331 8.14 11.25 27.05
N VAL A 332 8.48 12.44 26.57
CA VAL A 332 9.46 12.61 25.49
C VAL A 332 10.83 12.12 25.95
N ASN A 333 11.38 11.16 25.18
CA ASN A 333 12.69 10.54 25.44
C ASN A 333 13.67 10.96 24.35
N ASN A 334 14.51 11.98 24.62
CA ASN A 334 15.48 12.46 23.65
C ASN A 334 16.82 11.70 23.79
N PRO A 335 17.23 10.84 22.85
CA PRO A 335 18.45 10.05 22.95
C PRO A 335 19.74 10.88 22.96
N GLN A 336 19.74 12.06 22.35
CA GLN A 336 20.93 12.92 22.25
C GLN A 336 21.34 13.60 23.57
N LYS A 337 20.52 13.55 24.62
CA LYS A 337 20.76 14.22 25.91
C LYS A 337 21.22 13.27 27.03
N ARG A 338 21.60 12.03 26.71
CA ARG A 338 22.03 11.05 27.74
C ARG A 338 23.39 11.32 28.37
N GLN A 339 24.20 12.27 27.84
CA GLN A 339 25.58 12.47 28.31
C GLN A 339 25.73 13.33 29.59
N PHE A 340 24.69 13.97 30.08
CA PHE A 340 24.73 14.67 31.37
C PHE A 340 23.42 14.42 32.15
N PRO A 341 23.49 14.26 33.49
CA PRO A 341 22.30 14.22 34.31
C PRO A 341 21.64 15.58 34.27
N SER A 342 20.85 15.85 33.24
CA SER A 342 20.10 17.11 33.21
C SER A 342 18.86 16.90 34.09
N ASN A 343 18.76 17.69 35.16
CA ASN A 343 17.55 17.86 35.98
C ASN A 343 16.35 18.44 35.19
N LYS A 344 16.36 18.34 33.85
CA LYS A 344 15.24 18.80 33.03
C LYS A 344 14.09 17.81 33.16
N LYS A 345 12.98 18.29 33.70
CA LYS A 345 11.71 17.54 33.75
C LYS A 345 11.42 16.97 32.36
N LYS A 346 11.14 15.67 32.29
CA LYS A 346 10.67 15.03 31.07
C LYS A 346 9.35 15.68 30.67
N GLU A 347 9.28 16.13 29.41
CA GLU A 347 8.07 16.79 28.89
C GLU A 347 7.00 15.74 28.57
N LEU A 348 5.78 15.93 29.05
CA LEU A 348 4.63 15.11 28.68
C LEU A 348 4.19 15.50 27.28
N LEU A 349 4.07 14.50 26.40
CA LEU A 349 3.46 14.60 25.07
C LEU A 349 2.06 14.01 25.11
N THR A 350 1.10 14.73 24.56
CA THR A 350 -0.24 14.23 24.22
C THR A 350 -0.54 14.65 22.79
N GLN A 351 -0.91 13.69 21.94
CA GLN A 351 -1.32 13.93 20.56
C GLN A 351 -2.66 13.26 20.28
N LEU A 352 -3.50 13.94 19.53
CA LEU A 352 -4.74 13.42 18.98
C LEU A 352 -4.82 13.82 17.50
N ASN A 353 -5.13 12.87 16.63
CA ASN A 353 -5.43 13.14 15.23
C ASN A 353 -6.64 12.31 14.83
N LEU A 354 -7.63 12.95 14.25
CA LEU A 354 -8.86 12.33 13.77
C LEU A 354 -9.09 12.74 12.33
N SER A 355 -9.28 11.79 11.44
CA SER A 355 -9.63 12.01 10.04
C SER A 355 -10.94 11.32 9.72
N TYR A 356 -11.83 12.00 9.02
CA TYR A 356 -13.14 11.51 8.64
C TYR A 356 -13.45 11.76 7.16
N GLY A 357 -13.85 10.72 6.46
CA GLY A 357 -14.35 10.81 5.09
C GLY A 357 -15.79 11.34 5.07
N VAL A 358 -15.96 12.64 4.83
CA VAL A 358 -17.28 13.31 4.73
C VAL A 358 -18.00 12.84 3.47
N SER A 359 -17.26 12.73 2.39
CA SER A 359 -17.71 12.16 1.11
C SER A 359 -16.55 11.42 0.47
N ASN A 360 -16.76 10.77 -0.68
CA ASN A 360 -15.66 10.14 -1.41
C ASN A 360 -14.68 11.16 -2.03
N TYR A 361 -15.01 12.43 -2.02
CA TYR A 361 -14.17 13.51 -2.56
C TYR A 361 -13.62 14.44 -1.49
N LEU A 362 -14.12 14.33 -0.24
CA LEU A 362 -13.73 15.22 0.84
C LEU A 362 -13.43 14.42 2.11
N THR A 363 -12.22 14.57 2.60
CA THR A 363 -11.78 14.14 3.93
C THR A 363 -11.44 15.35 4.77
N THR A 364 -12.00 15.43 5.98
CA THR A 364 -11.65 16.44 6.98
C THR A 364 -10.83 15.81 8.07
N MET A 365 -9.82 16.53 8.54
CA MET A 365 -8.92 16.11 9.61
C MET A 365 -8.84 17.19 10.67
N ILE A 366 -8.81 16.76 11.94
CA ILE A 366 -8.47 17.63 13.08
C ILE A 366 -7.31 17.01 13.83
N GLY A 367 -6.40 17.85 14.33
CA GLY A 367 -5.25 17.40 15.09
C GLY A 367 -4.95 18.35 16.26
N ALA A 368 -4.50 17.78 17.37
CA ALA A 368 -4.02 18.51 18.52
C ALA A 368 -2.77 17.86 19.08
N GLU A 369 -1.79 18.68 19.47
CA GLU A 369 -0.54 18.26 20.11
C GLU A 369 -0.25 19.19 21.27
N LYS A 370 0.09 18.61 22.41
CA LYS A 370 0.64 19.32 23.57
C LYS A 370 1.92 18.64 24.01
N LYS A 371 3.02 19.39 24.05
CA LYS A 371 4.33 18.90 24.53
C LYS A 371 4.90 19.90 25.51
N GLY A 372 4.77 19.63 26.81
CA GLY A 372 5.08 20.62 27.85
C GLY A 372 4.22 21.89 27.66
N ASP A 373 4.89 23.02 27.36
CA ASP A 373 4.24 24.32 27.12
C ASP A 373 3.88 24.55 25.63
N ASP A 374 4.43 23.74 24.74
CA ASP A 374 4.14 23.82 23.30
C ASP A 374 2.77 23.25 22.99
N ILE A 375 1.98 23.97 22.21
CA ILE A 375 0.64 23.55 21.77
C ILE A 375 0.53 23.77 20.27
N LYS A 376 -0.01 22.77 19.58
CA LYS A 376 -0.39 22.86 18.17
C LYS A 376 -1.82 22.34 18.01
N ALA A 377 -2.66 23.10 17.34
CA ALA A 377 -3.98 22.66 16.91
C ALA A 377 -4.06 22.83 15.39
N LEU A 378 -4.63 21.88 14.69
CA LEU A 378 -4.75 21.94 13.24
C LEU A 378 -6.12 21.44 12.75
N ILE A 379 -6.53 21.99 11.63
CA ILE A 379 -7.62 21.51 10.81
C ILE A 379 -7.11 21.33 9.38
N GLY A 380 -7.44 20.23 8.76
CA GLY A 380 -7.06 19.92 7.37
C GLY A 380 -8.26 19.44 6.57
N ASN A 381 -8.24 19.74 5.28
CA ASN A 381 -9.21 19.25 4.32
C ASN A 381 -8.47 18.75 3.08
N THR A 382 -8.82 17.55 2.62
CA THR A 382 -8.29 16.98 1.39
C THR A 382 -9.45 16.79 0.42
N LEU A 383 -9.32 17.36 -0.77
CA LEU A 383 -10.31 17.37 -1.84
C LEU A 383 -9.78 16.64 -3.05
N GLY A 384 -10.50 15.63 -3.50
CA GLY A 384 -10.32 15.01 -4.81
C GLY A 384 -11.11 15.81 -5.85
N LEU A 385 -10.40 16.51 -6.75
CA LEU A 385 -10.97 17.39 -7.75
C LEU A 385 -11.17 16.71 -9.12
N ASN A 386 -11.38 15.40 -9.12
CA ASN A 386 -11.57 14.61 -10.33
C ASN A 386 -10.38 14.82 -11.31
N ILE A 387 -10.64 15.18 -12.56
CA ILE A 387 -9.59 15.40 -13.59
C ILE A 387 -8.52 16.42 -13.16
N LEU A 388 -8.83 17.32 -12.24
CA LEU A 388 -7.90 18.35 -11.78
C LEU A 388 -6.89 17.90 -10.71
N GLY A 389 -7.01 16.66 -10.20
CA GLY A 389 -6.06 16.15 -9.20
C GLY A 389 -6.56 16.25 -7.75
N ILE A 390 -5.63 16.35 -6.81
CA ILE A 390 -5.91 16.41 -5.36
C ILE A 390 -5.35 17.70 -4.79
N VAL A 391 -6.13 18.36 -3.94
CA VAL A 391 -5.70 19.50 -3.14
C VAL A 391 -5.87 19.17 -1.66
N SER A 392 -4.82 19.38 -0.89
CA SER A 392 -4.87 19.30 0.59
C SER A 392 -4.57 20.69 1.17
N LEU A 393 -5.45 21.14 2.03
CA LEU A 393 -5.35 22.40 2.76
C LEU A 393 -5.19 22.08 4.24
N GLU A 394 -4.18 22.63 4.89
CA GLU A 394 -3.97 22.50 6.34
C GLU A 394 -3.78 23.89 6.94
N ASN A 395 -4.51 24.15 8.00
CA ASN A 395 -4.37 25.34 8.82
C ASN A 395 -4.00 24.89 10.25
N ALA A 396 -2.91 25.41 10.78
CA ALA A 396 -2.44 25.07 12.12
C ALA A 396 -2.14 26.32 12.94
N TRP A 397 -2.60 26.33 14.18
CA TRP A 397 -2.26 27.31 15.19
C TRP A 397 -1.22 26.70 16.10
N ILE A 398 -0.12 27.42 16.30
CA ILE A 398 1.05 26.93 17.02
C ILE A 398 1.43 27.95 18.08
N ARG A 399 1.58 27.47 19.31
CA ARG A 399 2.15 28.22 20.42
C ARG A 399 3.38 27.47 20.92
N GLU A 400 4.53 28.04 20.75
CA GLU A 400 5.79 27.46 21.23
C GLU A 400 6.17 28.03 22.61
N LYS A 401 7.08 27.35 23.28
CA LYS A 401 7.75 27.82 24.51
C LYS A 401 8.22 29.26 24.32
N TYR A 402 8.11 30.05 25.35
CA TYR A 402 8.34 31.52 25.33
C TYR A 402 7.21 32.33 24.68
N HIS A 403 5.98 31.78 24.62
CA HIS A 403 4.76 32.46 24.15
C HIS A 403 4.80 32.99 22.72
N GLN A 404 5.62 32.38 21.87
CA GLN A 404 5.56 32.67 20.43
C GLN A 404 4.31 32.01 19.85
N GLN A 405 3.53 32.80 19.14
CA GLN A 405 2.30 32.34 18.51
C GLN A 405 2.35 32.62 17.01
N TYR A 406 2.07 31.62 16.21
CA TYR A 406 1.99 31.78 14.78
C TYR A 406 0.96 30.82 14.18
N GLN A 407 0.49 31.16 13.00
CA GLN A 407 -0.39 30.34 12.17
C GLN A 407 0.40 29.83 10.97
N SER A 408 0.25 28.57 10.67
CA SER A 408 0.81 27.93 9.47
C SER A 408 -0.34 27.50 8.55
N ASN A 409 -0.28 27.92 7.31
CA ASN A 409 -1.21 27.47 6.26
C ASN A 409 -0.41 26.72 5.22
N LYS A 410 -0.77 25.47 4.95
CA LYS A 410 -0.14 24.63 3.94
C LYS A 410 -1.15 24.28 2.86
N ILE A 411 -0.70 24.35 1.63
CA ILE A 411 -1.45 23.94 0.45
C ILE A 411 -0.57 22.95 -0.31
N ASN A 412 -1.07 21.74 -0.50
CA ASN A 412 -0.42 20.72 -1.32
C ASN A 412 -1.33 20.39 -2.48
N TYR A 413 -0.81 20.46 -3.68
CA TYR A 413 -1.51 20.05 -4.89
C TYR A 413 -0.72 18.94 -5.57
N GLN A 414 -1.41 17.91 -6.03
CA GLN A 414 -0.83 16.83 -6.80
C GLN A 414 -1.75 16.45 -7.95
N LYS A 415 -1.16 16.30 -9.14
CA LYS A 415 -1.81 15.74 -10.31
C LYS A 415 -0.92 14.72 -10.97
N VAL A 416 -1.49 13.59 -11.37
CA VAL A 416 -0.83 12.53 -12.12
C VAL A 416 -1.48 12.42 -13.50
N PHE A 417 -0.66 12.39 -14.54
CA PHE A 417 -1.07 12.15 -15.93
C PHE A 417 -0.63 10.73 -16.30
N SER A 418 -1.54 9.78 -16.24
CA SER A 418 -1.20 8.36 -16.36
C SER A 418 -0.80 7.93 -17.77
N MET A 419 -1.33 8.56 -18.82
CA MET A 419 -0.94 8.24 -20.20
C MET A 419 0.54 8.53 -20.49
N GLU A 420 1.11 9.49 -19.77
CA GLU A 420 2.49 9.95 -19.95
C GLU A 420 3.37 9.58 -18.76
N ASN A 421 2.88 8.84 -17.77
CA ASN A 421 3.56 8.55 -16.52
C ASN A 421 4.17 9.81 -15.87
N THR A 422 3.45 10.92 -15.94
CA THR A 422 3.90 12.23 -15.49
C THR A 422 3.19 12.63 -14.20
N THR A 423 3.95 13.06 -13.20
CA THR A 423 3.42 13.59 -11.93
C THR A 423 3.87 15.04 -11.75
N ILE A 424 2.93 15.91 -11.45
CA ILE A 424 3.20 17.29 -11.04
C ILE A 424 2.75 17.46 -9.60
N SER A 425 3.62 17.97 -8.74
CA SER A 425 3.25 18.35 -7.37
C SER A 425 3.72 19.77 -7.04
N LEU A 426 2.83 20.50 -6.37
CA LEU A 426 3.07 21.83 -5.84
C LEU A 426 2.84 21.78 -4.33
N ASN A 427 3.82 22.23 -3.57
CA ASN A 427 3.73 22.34 -2.12
C ASN A 427 3.97 23.79 -1.73
N SER A 428 3.08 24.35 -0.91
CA SER A 428 3.27 25.70 -0.40
C SER A 428 2.94 25.75 1.08
N SER A 429 3.72 26.50 1.83
CA SER A 429 3.49 26.73 3.25
C SER A 429 3.70 28.21 3.54
N PHE A 430 2.72 28.82 4.17
CA PHE A 430 2.75 30.22 4.58
C PHE A 430 2.62 30.28 6.09
N TYR A 431 3.48 31.10 6.74
CA TYR A 431 3.52 31.23 8.17
C TYR A 431 3.20 32.67 8.56
N PHE A 432 2.16 32.88 9.33
CA PHE A 432 1.73 34.18 9.84
C PHE A 432 2.01 34.27 11.33
N ARG A 433 2.76 35.27 11.77
CA ARG A 433 3.08 35.47 13.18
C ARG A 433 2.12 36.47 13.80
N PHE A 434 1.63 36.13 15.00
CA PHE A 434 0.74 36.99 15.77
C PHE A 434 1.46 37.77 16.85
N LYS A 435 2.61 37.31 17.35
CA LYS A 435 3.34 37.93 18.44
C LYS A 435 4.84 37.69 18.32
N GLU A 436 5.66 38.74 18.35
CA GLU A 436 7.09 38.64 18.33
C GLU A 436 7.63 38.82 19.74
N ASN A 437 8.42 37.84 20.24
CA ASN A 437 9.32 38.03 21.36
C ASN A 437 10.77 38.00 20.84
N TYR A 438 11.50 39.09 21.03
CA TYR A 438 12.82 39.36 20.44
C TYR A 438 13.98 38.46 20.93
N ALA A 439 13.76 37.47 21.74
CA ALA A 439 14.82 36.81 22.51
C ALA A 439 15.42 35.55 21.90
N VAL A 440 15.11 35.17 20.66
CA VAL A 440 15.63 33.91 20.10
C VAL A 440 16.20 34.12 18.69
N ASN A 441 17.51 33.86 18.54
CA ASN A 441 18.25 33.78 17.27
C ASN A 441 17.76 32.59 16.37
N LYS A 442 16.47 32.39 16.22
CA LYS A 442 15.91 31.33 15.40
C LYS A 442 15.32 31.94 14.13
N GLU A 443 15.83 31.53 12.98
CA GLU A 443 15.28 31.92 11.69
C GLU A 443 13.92 31.24 11.47
N TYR A 444 12.89 32.06 11.37
CA TYR A 444 11.56 31.56 11.14
C TYR A 444 11.17 31.75 9.68
N LYS A 445 10.73 30.67 9.04
CA LYS A 445 10.22 30.72 7.67
C LYS A 445 9.02 31.66 7.58
N LYS A 446 8.98 32.44 6.52
CA LYS A 446 7.84 33.26 6.13
C LYS A 446 6.96 32.52 5.12
N TYR A 447 7.60 31.96 4.09
CA TYR A 447 6.97 31.03 3.19
C TYR A 447 7.97 30.01 2.67
N ASP A 448 7.44 28.88 2.23
CA ASP A 448 8.15 27.77 1.64
C ASP A 448 7.34 27.28 0.44
N LEU A 449 7.93 27.29 -0.74
CA LEU A 449 7.30 26.90 -1.98
C LEU A 449 8.15 25.82 -2.65
N GLY A 450 7.52 24.71 -3.05
CA GLY A 450 8.15 23.62 -3.77
C GLY A 450 7.37 23.25 -5.00
N PHE A 451 8.06 23.11 -6.11
CA PHE A 451 7.56 22.55 -7.35
C PHE A 451 8.35 21.29 -7.68
N HIS A 452 7.65 20.20 -7.95
CA HIS A 452 8.26 18.95 -8.36
C HIS A 452 7.54 18.40 -9.59
N PHE A 453 8.31 18.02 -10.58
CA PHE A 453 7.87 17.37 -11.79
C PHE A 453 8.59 16.04 -11.90
N SER A 454 7.87 14.96 -12.11
CA SER A 454 8.44 13.63 -12.31
C SER A 454 7.78 12.98 -13.53
N GLN A 455 8.59 12.41 -14.41
CA GLN A 455 8.15 11.74 -15.63
C GLN A 455 8.94 10.46 -15.85
N SER A 456 8.23 9.37 -16.17
CA SER A 456 8.86 8.16 -16.70
C SER A 456 8.90 8.25 -18.21
N LEU A 457 10.11 8.38 -18.75
CA LEU A 457 10.40 8.35 -20.18
C LEU A 457 10.65 6.90 -20.57
N ASN A 458 9.72 6.26 -21.26
CA ASN A 458 9.71 4.82 -21.51
C ASN A 458 9.69 3.99 -20.20
N ASN A 459 9.68 2.67 -20.30
CA ASN A 459 9.62 1.80 -19.10
C ASN A 459 10.92 1.79 -18.26
N ASN A 460 11.98 2.46 -18.70
CA ASN A 460 13.31 2.30 -18.13
C ASN A 460 13.95 3.59 -17.62
N ILE A 461 13.44 4.77 -17.97
CA ILE A 461 14.06 6.05 -17.60
C ILE A 461 13.06 6.87 -16.77
N ALA A 462 13.44 7.26 -15.57
CA ALA A 462 12.71 8.21 -14.75
C ALA A 462 13.49 9.53 -14.67
N LEU A 463 12.79 10.65 -14.87
CA LEU A 463 13.30 12.01 -14.73
C LEU A 463 12.52 12.72 -13.65
N THR A 464 13.22 13.36 -12.70
CA THR A 464 12.62 14.21 -11.67
C THR A 464 13.32 15.56 -11.67
N LEU A 465 12.52 16.62 -11.73
CA LEU A 465 12.96 18.00 -11.58
C LEU A 465 12.31 18.58 -10.33
N GLY A 466 13.05 19.30 -9.51
CA GLY A 466 12.50 19.93 -8.33
C GLY A 466 13.12 21.32 -8.10
N TYR A 467 12.28 22.26 -7.70
CA TYR A 467 12.68 23.58 -7.27
C TYR A 467 11.99 23.93 -5.96
N ASN A 468 12.77 24.27 -4.95
CA ASN A 468 12.27 24.70 -3.65
C ASN A 468 12.83 26.09 -3.32
N ILE A 469 12.00 26.95 -2.78
CA ILE A 469 12.41 28.26 -2.28
C ILE A 469 11.78 28.54 -0.93
N ALA A 470 12.59 28.94 0.05
CA ALA A 470 12.12 29.40 1.35
C ALA A 470 12.63 30.81 1.64
N THR A 471 11.79 31.59 2.30
CA THR A 471 12.16 32.93 2.82
C THR A 471 11.92 32.97 4.32
N TYR A 472 12.60 33.89 4.98
CA TYR A 472 12.60 34.01 6.43
C TYR A 472 12.20 35.44 6.85
N TYR A 473 11.62 35.58 8.05
CA TYR A 473 11.13 36.89 8.54
C TYR A 473 12.26 37.91 8.83
N HIS A 474 13.40 37.43 9.32
CA HIS A 474 14.50 38.27 9.76
C HIS A 474 15.74 38.21 8.85
N SER A 475 15.61 37.59 7.70
CA SER A 475 16.67 37.53 6.70
C SER A 475 16.16 38.05 5.36
N LYS A 476 16.98 38.88 4.68
CA LYS A 476 16.72 39.26 3.29
C LYS A 476 17.09 38.15 2.31
N GLU A 477 17.81 37.15 2.76
CA GLU A 477 18.30 36.05 1.94
C GLU A 477 17.22 34.94 1.82
N LYS A 478 17.31 34.23 0.70
CA LYS A 478 16.41 33.14 0.36
C LYS A 478 17.18 31.84 0.34
N SER A 479 16.63 30.79 0.88
CA SER A 479 17.13 29.44 0.62
C SER A 479 16.49 28.93 -0.67
N GLN A 480 17.31 28.49 -1.62
CA GLN A 480 16.88 27.97 -2.92
C GLN A 480 17.55 26.62 -3.17
N ARG A 481 16.81 25.69 -3.69
CA ARG A 481 17.32 24.37 -4.10
C ARG A 481 16.70 23.98 -5.43
N LEU A 482 17.55 23.80 -6.42
CA LEU A 482 17.20 23.22 -7.72
C LEU A 482 17.85 21.85 -7.82
N PHE A 483 17.10 20.83 -8.18
CA PHE A 483 17.67 19.52 -8.42
C PHE A 483 17.07 18.85 -9.65
N ILE A 484 17.92 18.04 -10.29
CA ILE A 484 17.58 17.18 -11.42
C ILE A 484 18.07 15.80 -11.07
N ASN A 485 17.16 14.83 -11.05
CA ASN A 485 17.51 13.44 -10.84
C ASN A 485 17.02 12.64 -12.05
N THR A 486 17.88 11.80 -12.60
CA THR A 486 17.51 10.81 -13.62
C THR A 486 18.01 9.44 -13.20
N SER A 487 17.18 8.43 -13.36
CA SER A 487 17.53 7.04 -13.12
C SER A 487 17.08 6.17 -14.27
N SER A 488 17.85 5.13 -14.55
CA SER A 488 17.54 4.20 -15.63
C SER A 488 18.17 2.83 -15.40
N ASN A 489 17.61 1.84 -16.08
CA ASN A 489 18.15 0.49 -16.15
C ASN A 489 18.55 0.16 -17.59
N TYR A 490 19.81 -0.17 -17.80
CA TYR A 490 20.30 -0.68 -19.08
C TYR A 490 20.74 -2.13 -18.90
N LYS A 491 19.98 -3.07 -19.43
CA LYS A 491 20.15 -4.51 -19.18
C LYS A 491 20.14 -4.79 -17.67
N LYS A 492 21.27 -5.23 -17.10
CA LYS A 492 21.45 -5.50 -15.67
C LYS A 492 21.99 -4.30 -14.88
N LEU A 493 22.47 -3.25 -15.55
CA LEU A 493 23.05 -2.08 -14.89
C LEU A 493 21.94 -1.07 -14.54
N SER A 494 21.78 -0.77 -13.26
CA SER A 494 20.99 0.36 -12.78
C SER A 494 21.90 1.55 -12.54
N TYR A 495 21.51 2.72 -13.02
CA TYR A 495 22.26 3.94 -12.78
C TYR A 495 21.36 5.12 -12.42
N SER A 496 21.85 6.02 -11.61
CA SER A 496 21.23 7.30 -11.36
C SER A 496 22.24 8.44 -11.37
N LEU A 497 21.78 9.58 -11.86
CA LEU A 497 22.52 10.83 -11.89
C LEU A 497 21.69 11.88 -11.15
N GLU A 498 22.27 12.55 -10.19
CA GLU A 498 21.67 13.67 -9.46
C GLU A 498 22.54 14.90 -9.57
N LEU A 499 21.96 15.99 -10.04
CA LEU A 499 22.54 17.32 -10.07
C LEU A 499 21.75 18.20 -9.10
N GLU A 500 22.42 18.84 -8.18
CA GLU A 500 21.80 19.76 -7.22
C GLU A 500 22.57 21.08 -7.18
N ASN A 501 21.82 22.17 -7.23
CA ASN A 501 22.31 23.50 -6.85
C ASN A 501 21.52 23.97 -5.63
N SER A 502 22.16 24.17 -4.52
CA SER A 502 21.56 24.71 -3.29
C SER A 502 22.25 25.98 -2.85
N LYS A 503 21.46 27.01 -2.60
CA LYS A 503 21.93 28.31 -2.13
C LYS A 503 21.17 28.71 -0.87
N ASP A 504 21.89 29.00 0.19
CA ASP A 504 21.34 29.56 1.41
C ASP A 504 22.15 30.81 1.80
N GLN A 505 21.89 31.41 2.96
CA GLN A 505 22.59 32.58 3.43
C GLN A 505 24.08 32.36 3.75
N TYR A 506 24.50 31.09 3.92
CA TYR A 506 25.86 30.74 4.34
C TYR A 506 26.66 30.09 3.23
N SER A 507 25.97 29.49 2.24
CA SER A 507 26.62 28.64 1.26
C SER A 507 25.92 28.66 -0.11
N ASN A 508 26.75 28.47 -1.14
CA ASN A 508 26.27 28.13 -2.49
C ASN A 508 26.95 26.82 -2.89
N ASN A 509 26.17 25.78 -2.99
CA ASN A 509 26.66 24.44 -3.21
C ASN A 509 26.16 23.86 -4.52
N ASN A 510 27.09 23.30 -5.31
CA ASN A 510 26.79 22.47 -6.47
C ASN A 510 27.25 21.06 -6.17
N GLN A 511 26.34 20.11 -6.27
CA GLN A 511 26.60 18.71 -6.06
C GLN A 511 26.26 17.91 -7.31
N LEU A 512 27.15 16.97 -7.65
CA LEU A 512 26.95 15.95 -8.64
C LEU A 512 27.08 14.59 -7.95
N SER A 513 26.07 13.74 -8.07
CA SER A 513 26.12 12.36 -7.58
C SER A 513 25.82 11.39 -8.73
N ILE A 514 26.68 10.41 -8.90
CA ILE A 514 26.50 9.31 -9.84
C ILE A 514 26.46 8.02 -9.03
N PHE A 515 25.44 7.22 -9.21
CA PHE A 515 25.32 5.93 -8.59
C PHE A 515 25.15 4.85 -9.66
N LEU A 516 25.94 3.80 -9.55
CA LEU A 516 25.93 2.63 -10.43
C LEU A 516 25.71 1.38 -9.59
N ASN A 517 24.84 0.50 -10.04
CA ASN A 517 24.57 -0.76 -9.38
C ASN A 517 24.45 -1.89 -10.41
N TYR A 518 25.25 -2.94 -10.26
CA TYR A 518 25.31 -4.07 -11.18
C TYR A 518 25.23 -5.39 -10.42
N PRO A 519 24.23 -6.26 -10.67
CA PRO A 519 24.19 -7.60 -10.08
C PRO A 519 25.27 -8.47 -10.74
N ILE A 520 26.12 -9.10 -9.91
CA ILE A 520 27.24 -9.93 -10.38
C ILE A 520 26.73 -11.30 -10.82
N ASP A 521 25.75 -11.84 -10.11
CA ASP A 521 25.18 -13.17 -10.35
C ASP A 521 23.77 -13.13 -10.94
N GLN A 522 23.28 -14.29 -11.38
CA GLN A 522 21.92 -14.43 -11.92
C GLN A 522 20.84 -14.45 -10.82
N ASP A 523 21.21 -14.90 -9.64
CA ASP A 523 20.28 -15.03 -8.49
C ASP A 523 20.12 -13.71 -7.72
N LEU A 524 20.75 -12.64 -8.19
CA LEU A 524 20.70 -11.29 -7.61
C LEU A 524 21.15 -11.28 -6.13
N SER A 525 22.04 -12.19 -5.73
CA SER A 525 22.54 -12.30 -4.36
C SER A 525 23.78 -11.44 -4.11
N HIS A 526 24.54 -11.10 -5.16
CA HIS A 526 25.75 -10.29 -5.09
C HIS A 526 25.65 -9.06 -6.02
N TRP A 527 26.08 -7.91 -5.51
CA TRP A 527 25.99 -6.64 -6.20
C TRP A 527 27.33 -5.91 -6.17
N ALA A 528 27.70 -5.32 -7.31
CA ALA A 528 28.75 -4.31 -7.37
C ALA A 528 28.10 -2.94 -7.40
N THR A 529 28.49 -2.05 -6.49
CA THR A 529 28.00 -0.69 -6.43
C THR A 529 29.18 0.29 -6.51
N ALA A 530 29.01 1.35 -7.30
CA ALA A 530 29.94 2.47 -7.31
C ALA A 530 29.15 3.76 -7.09
N ARG A 531 29.70 4.64 -6.28
CA ARG A 531 29.15 5.97 -6.04
C ARG A 531 30.24 7.03 -6.17
N ILE A 532 29.98 8.01 -7.02
CA ILE A 532 30.85 9.16 -7.22
C ILE A 532 30.09 10.39 -6.79
N ASN A 533 30.62 11.13 -5.83
CA ASN A 533 30.05 12.40 -5.36
C ASN A 533 31.08 13.51 -5.57
N TYR A 534 30.62 14.60 -6.15
CA TYR A 534 31.37 15.85 -6.21
C TYR A 534 30.58 16.93 -5.48
N ASP A 535 31.22 17.62 -4.57
CA ASP A 535 30.67 18.75 -3.81
C ASP A 535 31.69 19.91 -3.86
N ASN A 536 31.26 21.06 -4.36
CA ASN A 536 32.17 22.19 -4.50
C ASN A 536 32.61 22.83 -3.16
N ARG A 537 31.95 22.52 -2.04
CA ARG A 537 32.35 22.97 -0.71
C ARG A 537 33.56 22.22 -0.18
N GLU A 538 33.62 20.93 -0.47
CA GLU A 538 34.67 20.07 0.07
C GLU A 538 35.86 19.88 -0.88
N LYS A 539 35.70 20.18 -2.18
CA LYS A 539 36.70 19.97 -3.24
C LYS A 539 37.27 18.52 -3.31
N TYR A 540 36.54 17.55 -2.79
CA TYR A 540 36.95 16.16 -2.74
C TYR A 540 35.99 15.27 -3.55
N PHE A 541 36.59 14.31 -4.29
CA PHE A 541 35.85 13.19 -4.83
C PHE A 541 35.83 12.07 -3.80
N HIS A 542 34.66 11.61 -3.43
CA HIS A 542 34.49 10.37 -2.67
C HIS A 542 34.13 9.25 -3.65
N GLU A 543 34.98 8.25 -3.77
CA GLU A 543 34.75 7.01 -4.52
C GLU A 543 34.06 5.98 -3.62
#